data_77ee0aeae68eb77dda7ebf859daba4b9
#
_entry.id   77ee0aeae68eb77dda7ebf859daba4b9
#
_cell.length_a   1.000
_cell.length_b   1.000
_cell.length_c   1.000
_cell.angle_alpha   90.00
_cell.angle_beta   90.00
_cell.angle_gamma   90.00
#
_symmetry.space_group_name_H-M   'P 1'
#
loop_
_entity.id
_entity.type
_entity.pdbx_description
1 polymer ?
#
loop_
_entity_poly.entity_id
_entity_poly.type
_entity_poly.pdbx_seq_one_letter_code
_entity_poly.pdbx_strand_id
1 'polypeptide(L)'
;MTRLPLILPVCIISLLSGCQDANPAEREWKDQLYKNLAIVGARNWIVIAESSFPAYTGAGIKTMVSDKTSDEVLLDVLNMLEEEAHVVPRIMISSELRSVTEDYAPGIKRYRNNINKMLPGRQHFELMSRTINSLIEDAAKQFNVLVIKTKTSLPYSNIYIELDSGYWNSESETALRKSLEAKDAVNRRAAQDRVLDVPLTPGAAPAPQDRKENP
;
A
#
# COMPACT_ATOMS: atom_id res chain seq x y z
N MET A 1 -75.47 -16.35 -38.36
CA MET A 1 -75.02 -15.69 -37.12
C MET A 1 -73.62 -16.12 -36.88
N THR A 2 -72.64 -15.41 -37.38
CA THR A 2 -71.21 -15.74 -37.36
C THR A 2 -70.55 -14.86 -36.31
N ARG A 3 -70.06 -15.47 -35.24
CA ARG A 3 -69.35 -14.79 -34.17
C ARG A 3 -67.86 -14.67 -34.51
N LEU A 4 -67.40 -13.44 -34.61
CA LEU A 4 -65.98 -13.06 -34.86
C LEU A 4 -65.25 -13.16 -33.51
N PRO A 5 -64.02 -13.76 -33.41
CA PRO A 5 -63.25 -13.77 -32.17
C PRO A 5 -62.49 -12.44 -32.01
N LEU A 6 -62.62 -11.85 -30.84
CA LEU A 6 -61.92 -10.63 -30.41
C LEU A 6 -60.48 -11.04 -30.03
N ILE A 7 -59.51 -10.63 -30.86
CA ILE A 7 -58.09 -10.80 -30.58
C ILE A 7 -57.59 -9.57 -29.73
N LEU A 8 -57.30 -9.79 -28.44
CA LEU A 8 -56.65 -8.79 -27.62
C LEU A 8 -55.15 -8.76 -27.95
N PRO A 9 -54.57 -7.56 -28.19
CA PRO A 9 -53.13 -7.45 -28.34
C PRO A 9 -52.46 -7.58 -26.96
N VAL A 10 -51.60 -8.59 -26.82
CA VAL A 10 -50.68 -8.73 -25.68
C VAL A 10 -49.59 -7.66 -25.84
N CYS A 11 -49.65 -6.60 -25.02
CA CYS A 11 -48.55 -5.64 -24.87
C CYS A 11 -47.40 -6.30 -24.15
N ILE A 12 -46.36 -6.72 -24.87
CA ILE A 12 -45.08 -7.13 -24.29
C ILE A 12 -44.37 -5.84 -23.85
N ILE A 13 -44.47 -5.56 -22.52
CA ILE A 13 -43.63 -4.54 -21.89
C ILE A 13 -42.24 -5.13 -21.76
N SER A 14 -41.36 -4.83 -22.70
CA SER A 14 -39.94 -5.09 -22.60
C SER A 14 -39.38 -4.23 -21.45
N LEU A 15 -39.12 -4.83 -20.30
CA LEU A 15 -38.31 -4.27 -19.22
C LEU A 15 -36.87 -4.13 -19.75
N LEU A 16 -36.59 -2.99 -20.39
CA LEU A 16 -35.22 -2.53 -20.58
C LEU A 16 -34.68 -2.18 -19.19
N SER A 17 -34.07 -3.17 -18.51
CA SER A 17 -33.16 -2.90 -17.41
C SER A 17 -31.99 -2.12 -18.00
N GLY A 18 -32.10 -0.79 -17.96
CA GLY A 18 -31.00 0.09 -18.29
C GLY A 18 -29.88 -0.19 -17.29
N CYS A 19 -28.79 -0.79 -17.75
CA CYS A 19 -27.51 -0.61 -17.09
C CYS A 19 -27.32 0.89 -16.95
N GLN A 20 -27.40 1.41 -15.72
CA GLN A 20 -26.96 2.78 -15.46
C GLN A 20 -25.48 2.79 -15.79
N ASP A 21 -25.12 3.35 -16.94
CA ASP A 21 -23.75 3.58 -17.32
C ASP A 21 -23.11 4.41 -16.21
N ALA A 22 -22.08 3.84 -15.56
CA ALA A 22 -21.32 4.55 -14.56
C ALA A 22 -20.84 5.89 -15.15
N ASN A 23 -20.92 6.96 -14.36
CA ASN A 23 -20.42 8.28 -14.75
C ASN A 23 -19.03 8.13 -15.39
N PRO A 24 -18.77 8.72 -16.57
CA PRO A 24 -17.47 8.62 -17.24
C PRO A 24 -16.28 8.94 -16.34
N ALA A 25 -16.40 9.95 -15.48
CA ALA A 25 -15.37 10.30 -14.50
C ALA A 25 -15.15 9.21 -13.44
N GLU A 26 -16.20 8.50 -13.04
CA GLU A 26 -16.13 7.39 -12.10
C GLU A 26 -15.41 6.17 -12.70
N ARG A 27 -15.63 5.91 -13.98
CA ARG A 27 -14.93 4.83 -14.70
C ARG A 27 -13.45 5.17 -14.90
N GLU A 28 -13.14 6.42 -15.19
CA GLU A 28 -11.79 6.87 -15.53
C GLU A 28 -10.79 6.66 -14.37
N TRP A 29 -11.09 7.07 -13.13
CA TRP A 29 -10.16 6.88 -12.02
C TRP A 29 -9.97 5.42 -11.65
N LYS A 30 -11.03 4.59 -11.76
CA LYS A 30 -10.94 3.15 -11.51
C LYS A 30 -10.06 2.46 -12.54
N ASP A 31 -10.24 2.77 -13.82
CA ASP A 31 -9.40 2.24 -14.90
C ASP A 31 -7.94 2.65 -14.74
N GLN A 32 -7.70 3.89 -14.32
CA GLN A 32 -6.35 4.37 -14.03
C GLN A 32 -5.75 3.65 -12.83
N LEU A 33 -6.50 3.47 -11.74
CA LEU A 33 -6.04 2.73 -10.57
C LEU A 33 -5.71 1.29 -10.94
N TYR A 34 -6.62 0.57 -11.61
CA TYR A 34 -6.42 -0.81 -12.03
C TYR A 34 -5.14 -1.00 -12.84
N LYS A 35 -4.89 -0.13 -13.84
CA LYS A 35 -3.64 -0.16 -14.62
C LYS A 35 -2.39 0.07 -13.76
N ASN A 36 -2.49 0.89 -12.72
CA ASN A 36 -1.37 1.15 -11.85
C ASN A 36 -1.16 0.04 -10.81
N LEU A 37 -2.20 -0.67 -10.35
CA LEU A 37 -2.06 -1.78 -9.41
C LEU A 37 -1.13 -2.88 -9.94
N ALA A 38 -1.13 -3.15 -11.24
CA ALA A 38 -0.20 -4.09 -11.86
C ALA A 38 1.27 -3.63 -11.82
N ILE A 39 1.55 -2.34 -11.55
CA ILE A 39 2.90 -1.76 -11.55
C ILE A 39 3.41 -1.57 -10.13
N VAL A 40 2.52 -1.23 -9.19
CA VAL A 40 2.89 -0.93 -7.81
C VAL A 40 3.01 -2.20 -6.98
N GLY A 41 3.92 -2.21 -6.02
CA GLY A 41 4.18 -3.32 -5.12
C GLY A 41 4.40 -2.81 -3.69
N ALA A 42 5.08 -3.59 -2.87
CA ALA A 42 5.40 -3.21 -1.49
C ALA A 42 6.08 -1.84 -1.41
N ARG A 43 5.75 -1.07 -0.38
CA ARG A 43 6.20 0.31 -0.11
C ARG A 43 5.65 1.39 -1.04
N ASN A 44 4.82 1.06 -2.03
CA ASN A 44 4.05 2.05 -2.75
C ASN A 44 2.79 2.43 -1.94
N TRP A 45 2.20 3.58 -2.26
CA TRP A 45 1.10 4.14 -1.48
C TRP A 45 -0.10 4.47 -2.34
N ILE A 46 -1.28 4.31 -1.74
CA ILE A 46 -2.54 4.87 -2.25
C ILE A 46 -3.05 5.84 -1.19
N VAL A 47 -3.35 7.06 -1.60
CA VAL A 47 -3.92 8.11 -0.73
C VAL A 47 -5.32 8.43 -1.21
N ILE A 48 -6.32 8.15 -0.38
CA ILE A 48 -7.69 8.58 -0.62
C ILE A 48 -7.85 9.92 0.08
N ALA A 49 -7.88 10.98 -0.71
CA ALA A 49 -7.69 12.34 -0.26
C ALA A 49 -8.99 13.13 -0.24
N GLU A 50 -9.17 13.94 0.79
CA GLU A 50 -10.24 14.92 0.84
C GLU A 50 -10.03 16.03 -0.21
N SER A 51 -11.07 16.85 -0.45
CA SER A 51 -11.09 17.80 -1.58
C SER A 51 -10.02 18.88 -1.51
N SER A 52 -9.56 19.30 -0.33
CA SER A 52 -8.53 20.32 -0.14
C SER A 52 -7.10 19.76 -0.06
N PHE A 53 -6.93 18.44 -0.13
CA PHE A 53 -5.62 17.81 -0.10
C PHE A 53 -4.69 18.43 -1.17
N PRO A 54 -3.44 18.78 -0.84
CA PRO A 54 -2.55 19.44 -1.77
C PRO A 54 -2.25 18.59 -3.00
N ALA A 55 -2.08 19.27 -4.16
CA ALA A 55 -1.57 18.63 -5.36
C ALA A 55 -0.04 18.59 -5.31
N TYR A 56 0.50 17.40 -5.14
CA TYR A 56 1.95 17.19 -5.18
C TYR A 56 2.45 17.11 -6.62
N THR A 57 3.65 17.62 -6.86
CA THR A 57 4.27 17.70 -8.20
C THR A 57 5.43 16.71 -8.40
N GLY A 58 5.66 15.80 -7.45
CA GLY A 58 6.73 14.79 -7.54
C GLY A 58 6.51 13.82 -8.69
N ALA A 59 7.57 13.42 -9.39
CA ALA A 59 7.51 12.53 -10.56
C ALA A 59 6.88 11.15 -10.26
N GLY A 60 7.00 10.67 -9.02
CA GLY A 60 6.39 9.40 -8.57
C GLY A 60 4.93 9.53 -8.12
N ILE A 61 4.34 10.74 -8.18
CA ILE A 61 2.98 10.98 -7.70
C ILE A 61 2.04 11.08 -8.88
N LYS A 62 0.97 10.28 -8.83
CA LYS A 62 -0.12 10.30 -9.82
C LYS A 62 -1.41 10.66 -9.12
N THR A 63 -2.09 11.70 -9.60
CA THR A 63 -3.37 12.14 -9.03
C THR A 63 -4.52 11.79 -9.96
N MET A 64 -5.52 11.14 -9.40
CA MET A 64 -6.80 10.80 -10.01
C MET A 64 -7.91 11.55 -9.27
N VAL A 65 -9.05 11.75 -9.90
CA VAL A 65 -10.20 12.45 -9.31
C VAL A 65 -11.43 11.55 -9.36
N SER A 66 -12.05 11.34 -8.20
CA SER A 66 -13.32 10.65 -8.05
C SER A 66 -14.43 11.65 -7.69
N ASP A 67 -15.64 11.40 -8.15
CA ASP A 67 -16.83 12.17 -7.78
C ASP A 67 -17.57 11.57 -6.56
N LYS A 68 -17.00 10.57 -5.91
CA LYS A 68 -17.49 9.93 -4.68
C LYS A 68 -16.89 10.53 -3.42
N THR A 69 -17.43 10.12 -2.28
CA THR A 69 -16.89 10.40 -0.95
C THR A 69 -15.72 9.46 -0.61
N SER A 70 -14.87 9.85 0.34
CA SER A 70 -13.69 9.06 0.71
C SER A 70 -14.02 7.66 1.23
N ASP A 71 -15.13 7.51 1.94
CA ASP A 71 -15.60 6.19 2.43
C ASP A 71 -16.08 5.29 1.28
N GLU A 72 -16.77 5.84 0.28
CA GLU A 72 -17.16 5.10 -0.92
C GLU A 72 -15.94 4.68 -1.75
N VAL A 73 -14.98 5.60 -1.93
CA VAL A 73 -13.72 5.30 -2.64
C VAL A 73 -12.90 4.27 -1.88
N LEU A 74 -12.86 4.33 -0.53
CA LEU A 74 -12.18 3.31 0.26
C LEU A 74 -12.73 1.91 -0.02
N LEU A 75 -14.06 1.77 -0.06
CA LEU A 75 -14.68 0.48 -0.34
C LEU A 75 -14.27 -0.04 -1.73
N ASP A 76 -14.33 0.82 -2.74
CA ASP A 76 -13.91 0.44 -4.10
C ASP A 76 -12.45 0.02 -4.17
N VAL A 77 -11.55 0.79 -3.53
CA VAL A 77 -10.09 0.50 -3.50
C VAL A 77 -9.80 -0.81 -2.77
N LEU A 78 -10.47 -1.06 -1.63
CA LEU A 78 -10.29 -2.31 -0.88
C LEU A 78 -10.73 -3.52 -1.69
N ASN A 79 -11.88 -3.43 -2.37
CA ASN A 79 -12.35 -4.50 -3.25
C ASN A 79 -11.36 -4.78 -4.39
N MET A 80 -10.80 -3.75 -5.01
CA MET A 80 -9.78 -3.90 -6.05
C MET A 80 -8.50 -4.55 -5.52
N LEU A 81 -8.06 -4.18 -4.31
CA LEU A 81 -6.86 -4.76 -3.68
C LEU A 81 -7.07 -6.21 -3.23
N GLU A 82 -8.29 -6.63 -2.90
CA GLU A 82 -8.61 -8.03 -2.58
C GLU A 82 -8.44 -8.97 -3.78
N GLU A 83 -8.52 -8.45 -5.01
CA GLU A 83 -8.28 -9.21 -6.24
C GLU A 83 -6.78 -9.36 -6.56
N GLU A 84 -5.90 -8.58 -5.89
CA GLU A 84 -4.46 -8.54 -6.15
C GLU A 84 -3.68 -9.42 -5.16
N ALA A 85 -3.23 -10.58 -5.61
CA ALA A 85 -2.50 -11.52 -4.75
C ALA A 85 -1.09 -11.03 -4.33
N HIS A 86 -0.51 -10.06 -5.04
CA HIS A 86 0.87 -9.63 -4.83
C HIS A 86 1.02 -8.52 -3.77
N VAL A 87 -0.07 -7.87 -3.37
CA VAL A 87 -0.06 -6.80 -2.36
C VAL A 87 -1.16 -6.97 -1.32
N VAL A 88 -0.91 -6.46 -0.12
CA VAL A 88 -1.91 -6.34 0.95
C VAL A 88 -1.89 -4.91 1.50
N PRO A 89 -3.07 -4.34 1.84
CA PRO A 89 -3.17 -2.98 2.36
C PRO A 89 -2.81 -2.90 3.85
N ARG A 90 -1.97 -1.92 4.21
CA ARG A 90 -1.76 -1.43 5.57
C ARG A 90 -2.38 -0.04 5.67
N ILE A 91 -3.51 0.08 6.33
CA ILE A 91 -4.32 1.30 6.34
C ILE A 91 -3.86 2.22 7.47
N MET A 92 -3.68 3.50 7.18
CA MET A 92 -3.37 4.53 8.18
C MET A 92 -4.42 5.64 8.11
N ILE A 93 -4.90 6.05 9.26
CA ILE A 93 -5.83 7.17 9.42
C ILE A 93 -5.29 8.15 10.44
N SER A 94 -5.69 9.41 10.31
CA SER A 94 -5.26 10.46 11.23
C SER A 94 -5.88 10.28 12.61
N SER A 95 -5.06 10.21 13.65
CA SER A 95 -5.55 10.12 15.04
C SER A 95 -6.37 11.33 15.45
N GLU A 96 -6.13 12.51 14.85
CA GLU A 96 -6.89 13.73 15.04
C GLU A 96 -8.37 13.59 14.65
N LEU A 97 -8.67 12.69 13.70
CA LEU A 97 -10.05 12.42 13.26
C LEU A 97 -11.00 12.08 14.42
N ARG A 98 -10.49 11.43 15.48
CA ARG A 98 -11.30 11.09 16.66
C ARG A 98 -11.78 12.32 17.41
N SER A 99 -10.99 13.39 17.42
CA SER A 99 -11.21 14.60 18.21
C SER A 99 -12.03 15.66 17.49
N VAL A 100 -12.26 15.51 16.17
CA VAL A 100 -13.10 16.44 15.41
C VAL A 100 -14.56 16.26 15.82
N THR A 101 -15.20 17.35 16.24
CA THR A 101 -16.60 17.33 16.67
C THR A 101 -17.55 17.67 15.52
N GLU A 102 -18.81 17.25 15.66
CA GLU A 102 -19.85 17.51 14.67
C GLU A 102 -20.14 19.02 14.51
N ASP A 103 -19.90 19.81 15.56
CA ASP A 103 -20.11 21.27 15.57
C ASP A 103 -19.12 21.99 14.64
N TYR A 104 -17.88 21.46 14.53
CA TYR A 104 -16.86 22.01 13.64
C TYR A 104 -16.87 21.40 12.25
N ALA A 105 -17.33 20.15 12.12
CA ALA A 105 -17.36 19.42 10.86
C ALA A 105 -18.62 18.57 10.76
N PRO A 106 -19.75 19.17 10.31
CA PRO A 106 -21.00 18.43 10.14
C PRO A 106 -20.84 17.21 9.24
N GLY A 107 -21.28 16.04 9.70
CA GLY A 107 -21.14 14.77 9.01
C GLY A 107 -19.93 13.93 9.43
N ILE A 108 -19.04 14.45 10.29
CA ILE A 108 -17.83 13.74 10.73
C ILE A 108 -18.14 12.46 11.52
N LYS A 109 -19.22 12.45 12.32
CA LYS A 109 -19.65 11.26 13.07
C LYS A 109 -20.08 10.14 12.12
N ARG A 110 -20.85 10.47 11.09
CA ARG A 110 -21.27 9.51 10.06
C ARG A 110 -20.03 8.94 9.33
N TYR A 111 -19.13 9.82 8.91
CA TYR A 111 -17.88 9.43 8.24
C TYR A 111 -17.07 8.45 9.10
N ARG A 112 -16.76 8.77 10.37
CA ARG A 112 -16.07 7.88 11.31
C ARG A 112 -16.77 6.52 11.45
N ASN A 113 -18.08 6.52 11.58
CA ASN A 113 -18.84 5.28 11.70
C ASN A 113 -18.73 4.41 10.44
N ASN A 114 -18.72 5.02 9.25
CA ASN A 114 -18.55 4.30 7.99
C ASN A 114 -17.15 3.70 7.90
N ILE A 115 -16.11 4.47 8.17
CA ILE A 115 -14.73 3.98 8.18
C ILE A 115 -14.57 2.84 9.21
N ASN A 116 -15.05 3.02 10.42
CA ASN A 116 -14.96 2.00 11.48
C ASN A 116 -15.66 0.68 11.13
N LYS A 117 -16.67 0.68 10.24
CA LYS A 117 -17.32 -0.55 9.76
C LYS A 117 -16.48 -1.30 8.72
N MET A 118 -15.58 -0.62 8.02
CA MET A 118 -14.75 -1.19 6.95
C MET A 118 -13.40 -1.73 7.45
N LEU A 119 -12.94 -1.26 8.63
CA LEU A 119 -11.64 -1.62 9.17
C LEU A 119 -11.55 -2.99 9.89
N PRO A 120 -12.61 -3.55 10.50
CA PRO A 120 -12.51 -4.82 11.22
C PRO A 120 -11.92 -5.94 10.35
N GLY A 121 -10.97 -6.68 10.92
CA GLY A 121 -10.24 -7.74 10.22
C GLY A 121 -9.12 -7.25 9.30
N ARG A 122 -8.92 -5.94 9.15
CA ARG A 122 -7.85 -5.35 8.34
C ARG A 122 -6.76 -4.73 9.23
N GLN A 123 -5.51 -4.80 8.78
CA GLN A 123 -4.41 -4.14 9.46
C GLN A 123 -4.55 -2.62 9.31
N HIS A 124 -4.77 -1.92 10.41
CA HIS A 124 -4.88 -0.46 10.41
C HIS A 124 -4.20 0.17 11.61
N PHE A 125 -3.74 1.42 11.41
CA PHE A 125 -3.02 2.21 12.41
C PHE A 125 -3.59 3.61 12.46
N GLU A 126 -3.57 4.20 13.66
CA GLU A 126 -3.89 5.60 13.85
C GLU A 126 -2.62 6.35 14.23
N LEU A 127 -2.25 7.31 13.40
CA LEU A 127 -1.05 8.12 13.57
C LEU A 127 -1.42 9.60 13.45
N MET A 128 -0.60 10.47 14.03
CA MET A 128 -0.77 11.91 13.83
C MET A 128 -0.58 12.27 12.36
N SER A 129 -1.41 13.14 11.81
CA SER A 129 -1.36 13.58 10.41
C SER A 129 0.02 14.02 9.97
N ARG A 130 0.74 14.76 10.83
CA ARG A 130 2.12 15.20 10.54
C ARG A 130 3.08 14.02 10.32
N THR A 131 2.90 12.93 11.08
CA THR A 131 3.73 11.72 10.93
C THR A 131 3.42 11.04 9.62
N ILE A 132 2.15 10.88 9.28
CA ILE A 132 1.74 10.25 8.02
C ILE A 132 2.25 11.08 6.81
N ASN A 133 2.10 12.40 6.87
CA ASN A 133 2.57 13.29 5.80
C ASN A 133 4.09 13.16 5.59
N SER A 134 4.88 13.07 6.66
CA SER A 134 6.33 12.83 6.55
C SER A 134 6.64 11.48 5.89
N LEU A 135 5.89 10.41 6.22
CA LEU A 135 6.05 9.11 5.59
C LEU A 135 5.74 9.16 4.08
N ILE A 136 4.67 9.86 3.69
CA ILE A 136 4.30 10.05 2.28
C ILE A 136 5.35 10.86 1.52
N GLU A 137 5.83 11.97 2.11
CA GLU A 137 6.87 12.80 1.51
C GLU A 137 8.18 12.03 1.30
N ASP A 138 8.56 11.17 2.24
CA ASP A 138 9.74 10.31 2.12
C ASP A 138 9.51 9.18 1.09
N ALA A 139 8.34 8.55 1.11
CA ALA A 139 7.98 7.53 0.13
C ALA A 139 7.98 8.08 -1.30
N ALA A 140 7.42 9.26 -1.51
CA ALA A 140 7.32 9.90 -2.82
C ALA A 140 8.67 10.21 -3.49
N LYS A 141 9.77 10.19 -2.74
CA LYS A 141 11.13 10.35 -3.28
C LYS A 141 11.63 9.11 -4.04
N GLN A 142 11.09 7.92 -3.72
CA GLN A 142 11.61 6.64 -4.22
C GLN A 142 10.53 5.72 -4.78
N PHE A 143 9.27 5.88 -4.35
CA PHE A 143 8.16 5.00 -4.66
C PHE A 143 7.01 5.76 -5.30
N ASN A 144 6.09 5.04 -5.93
CA ASN A 144 4.88 5.64 -6.45
C ASN A 144 3.88 5.91 -5.33
N VAL A 145 3.25 7.09 -5.40
CA VAL A 145 2.13 7.50 -4.56
C VAL A 145 0.94 7.80 -5.46
N LEU A 146 -0.09 7.00 -5.38
CA LEU A 146 -1.33 7.15 -6.13
C LEU A 146 -2.33 7.93 -5.28
N VAL A 147 -2.66 9.15 -5.67
CA VAL A 147 -3.60 10.01 -4.95
C VAL A 147 -4.95 10.00 -5.65
N ILE A 148 -6.01 9.65 -4.92
CA ILE A 148 -7.39 9.71 -5.41
C ILE A 148 -8.10 10.83 -4.64
N LYS A 149 -8.28 11.97 -5.29
CA LYS A 149 -9.02 13.11 -4.72
C LYS A 149 -10.53 12.82 -4.77
N THR A 150 -11.21 13.06 -3.66
CA THR A 150 -12.63 12.78 -3.48
C THR A 150 -13.44 14.06 -3.25
N LYS A 151 -14.77 13.96 -3.21
CA LYS A 151 -15.66 15.06 -2.84
C LYS A 151 -15.75 15.32 -1.33
N THR A 152 -15.12 14.51 -0.51
CA THR A 152 -15.17 14.69 0.95
C THR A 152 -14.51 15.99 1.34
N SER A 153 -15.23 16.83 2.11
CA SER A 153 -14.75 18.11 2.63
C SER A 153 -14.79 18.08 4.17
N LEU A 154 -14.14 17.09 4.75
CA LEU A 154 -14.04 16.87 6.19
C LEU A 154 -12.57 16.91 6.62
N PRO A 155 -12.22 17.62 7.71
CA PRO A 155 -10.83 17.68 8.16
C PRO A 155 -10.35 16.31 8.66
N TYR A 156 -9.08 16.00 8.40
CA TYR A 156 -8.44 14.75 8.81
C TYR A 156 -9.09 13.47 8.26
N SER A 157 -9.86 13.57 7.17
CA SER A 157 -10.57 12.45 6.55
C SER A 157 -9.75 11.72 5.48
N ASN A 158 -8.50 12.09 5.28
CA ASN A 158 -7.61 11.36 4.39
C ASN A 158 -7.34 9.95 4.92
N ILE A 159 -7.32 8.99 4.00
CA ILE A 159 -6.99 7.59 4.28
C ILE A 159 -5.74 7.26 3.48
N TYR A 160 -4.76 6.68 4.15
CA TYR A 160 -3.48 6.35 3.58
C TYR A 160 -3.29 4.84 3.60
N ILE A 161 -2.95 4.26 2.48
CA ILE A 161 -2.78 2.82 2.32
C ILE A 161 -1.35 2.58 1.82
N GLU A 162 -0.50 2.06 2.69
CA GLU A 162 0.78 1.50 2.30
C GLU A 162 0.55 0.09 1.78
N LEU A 163 1.10 -0.23 0.62
CA LEU A 163 1.06 -1.59 0.08
C LEU A 163 2.22 -2.40 0.67
N ASP A 164 1.91 -3.57 1.19
CA ASP A 164 2.89 -4.55 1.63
C ASP A 164 2.84 -5.80 0.75
N SER A 165 3.83 -6.69 0.86
CA SER A 165 3.86 -7.92 0.07
C SER A 165 2.74 -8.88 0.49
N GLY A 166 1.93 -9.31 -0.47
CA GLY A 166 0.84 -10.25 -0.24
C GLY A 166 1.27 -11.70 0.00
N TYR A 167 2.49 -12.06 -0.39
CA TYR A 167 3.02 -13.42 -0.31
C TYR A 167 4.20 -13.58 0.66
N TRP A 168 4.66 -12.50 1.29
CA TRP A 168 5.78 -12.49 2.22
C TRP A 168 5.50 -11.59 3.41
N ASN A 169 5.23 -12.19 4.57
CA ASN A 169 4.88 -11.45 5.77
C ASN A 169 6.09 -11.23 6.71
N SER A 170 5.93 -10.39 7.71
CA SER A 170 6.97 -10.06 8.69
C SER A 170 7.43 -11.24 9.53
N GLU A 171 6.57 -12.25 9.74
CA GLU A 171 6.95 -13.48 10.46
C GLU A 171 7.92 -14.32 9.63
N SER A 172 7.60 -14.51 8.34
CA SER A 172 8.46 -15.21 7.39
C SER A 172 9.82 -14.52 7.25
N GLU A 173 9.83 -13.19 7.15
CA GLU A 173 11.06 -12.41 7.09
C GLU A 173 11.90 -12.57 8.38
N THR A 174 11.26 -12.49 9.53
CA THR A 174 11.94 -12.66 10.84
C THR A 174 12.53 -14.06 10.98
N ALA A 175 11.79 -15.09 10.60
CA ALA A 175 12.24 -16.47 10.63
C ALA A 175 13.43 -16.70 9.67
N LEU A 176 13.36 -16.15 8.46
CA LEU A 176 14.46 -16.21 7.49
C LEU A 176 15.73 -15.55 8.03
N ARG A 177 15.63 -14.31 8.56
CA ARG A 177 16.79 -13.58 9.09
C ARG A 177 17.43 -14.32 10.25
N LYS A 178 16.65 -14.85 11.20
CA LYS A 178 17.15 -15.66 12.29
C LYS A 178 17.89 -16.92 11.78
N SER A 179 17.37 -17.56 10.74
CA SER A 179 18.03 -18.72 10.13
C SER A 179 19.36 -18.36 9.46
N LEU A 180 19.41 -17.21 8.76
CA LEU A 180 20.65 -16.71 8.14
C LEU A 180 21.72 -16.35 9.18
N GLU A 181 21.35 -15.64 10.23
CA GLU A 181 22.26 -15.29 11.34
C GLU A 181 22.86 -16.54 12.02
N ALA A 182 22.04 -17.57 12.23
CA ALA A 182 22.50 -18.84 12.77
C ALA A 182 23.51 -19.52 11.85
N LYS A 183 23.25 -19.55 10.54
CA LYS A 183 24.19 -20.11 9.55
C LYS A 183 25.49 -19.33 9.49
N ASP A 184 25.43 -18.00 9.51
CA ASP A 184 26.63 -17.14 9.51
C ASP A 184 27.45 -17.31 10.78
N ALA A 185 26.82 -17.52 11.93
CA ALA A 185 27.51 -17.81 13.17
C ALA A 185 28.28 -19.15 13.12
N VAL A 186 27.65 -20.18 12.54
CA VAL A 186 28.30 -21.48 12.32
C VAL A 186 29.48 -21.36 11.35
N ASN A 187 29.30 -20.66 10.24
CA ASN A 187 30.35 -20.45 9.23
C ASN A 187 31.54 -19.68 9.81
N ARG A 188 31.27 -18.63 10.62
CA ARG A 188 32.35 -17.87 11.32
C ARG A 188 33.13 -18.74 12.28
N ARG A 189 32.48 -19.61 13.06
CA ARG A 189 33.16 -20.56 13.98
C ARG A 189 34.03 -21.53 13.20
N ALA A 190 33.46 -22.14 12.13
CA ALA A 190 34.22 -23.07 11.28
C ALA A 190 35.44 -22.42 10.59
N ALA A 191 35.34 -21.12 10.23
CA ALA A 191 36.46 -20.36 9.68
C ALA A 191 37.54 -20.08 10.75
N GLN A 192 37.15 -19.75 11.99
CA GLN A 192 38.07 -19.55 13.11
C GLN A 192 38.82 -20.84 13.48
N ASP A 193 38.11 -21.97 13.55
CA ASP A 193 38.72 -23.29 13.84
C ASP A 193 39.76 -23.67 12.78
N ARG A 194 39.49 -23.39 11.49
CA ARG A 194 40.46 -23.62 10.41
C ARG A 194 41.74 -22.79 10.52
N VAL A 195 41.65 -21.56 11.03
CA VAL A 195 42.81 -20.67 11.24
C VAL A 195 43.67 -21.17 12.40
N LEU A 196 43.07 -21.78 13.44
CA LEU A 196 43.76 -22.30 14.59
C LEU A 196 44.48 -23.64 14.30
N ASP A 197 44.03 -24.40 13.30
CA ASP A 197 44.61 -25.68 12.85
C ASP A 197 45.76 -25.54 11.84
N VAL A 198 46.16 -24.32 11.47
CA VAL A 198 47.35 -24.12 10.61
C VAL A 198 48.60 -24.40 11.44
N PRO A 199 49.38 -25.46 11.12
CA PRO A 199 50.60 -25.72 11.85
C PRO A 199 51.57 -24.53 11.74
N LEU A 200 52.00 -23.99 12.87
CA LEU A 200 53.09 -23.01 12.85
C LEU A 200 54.31 -23.65 12.21
N THR A 201 54.61 -23.33 10.98
CA THR A 201 55.86 -23.70 10.37
C THR A 201 56.98 -23.12 11.21
N PRO A 202 57.91 -23.94 11.76
CA PRO A 202 59.04 -23.41 12.51
C PRO A 202 59.81 -22.45 11.64
N GLY A 203 60.01 -21.22 12.12
CA GLY A 203 60.59 -20.12 11.36
C GLY A 203 61.84 -20.55 10.62
N ALA A 204 61.89 -20.25 9.30
CA ALA A 204 63.10 -20.27 8.53
C ALA A 204 64.15 -19.40 9.23
N ALA A 205 65.27 -20.03 9.60
CA ALA A 205 66.39 -19.33 10.17
C ALA A 205 66.81 -18.12 9.31
N PRO A 206 67.13 -16.98 9.89
CA PRO A 206 67.56 -15.82 9.08
C PRO A 206 68.83 -16.18 8.31
N ALA A 207 68.82 -15.87 7.00
CA ALA A 207 69.96 -16.03 6.14
C ALA A 207 71.18 -15.30 6.66
N PRO A 208 72.42 -15.86 6.55
CA PRO A 208 73.60 -15.21 7.05
C PRO A 208 73.84 -13.89 6.30
N GLN A 209 74.03 -12.82 7.07
CA GLN A 209 74.35 -11.50 6.53
C GLN A 209 75.80 -11.53 6.03
N ASP A 210 75.98 -11.40 4.74
CA ASP A 210 77.29 -11.16 4.12
C ASP A 210 77.91 -9.87 4.67
N ARG A 211 78.91 -10.02 5.51
CA ARG A 211 79.75 -8.93 6.01
C ARG A 211 80.67 -8.50 4.86
N LYS A 212 80.29 -7.46 4.13
CA LYS A 212 81.17 -6.82 3.19
C LYS A 212 82.29 -6.10 4.01
N GLU A 213 83.46 -6.68 3.97
CA GLU A 213 84.69 -5.99 4.31
C GLU A 213 84.94 -4.89 3.25
N ASN A 214 85.16 -3.68 3.71
CA ASN A 214 85.55 -2.54 2.89
C ASN A 214 87.07 -2.33 3.11
N PRO A 215 87.86 -2.07 2.03
CA PRO A 215 89.30 -1.82 2.12
C PRO A 215 89.64 -0.45 2.68
#